data_bfd6a825165cf34bf374686689423251
#
_entry.id   bfd6a825165cf34bf374686689423251
#
_cell.length_a   1.000
_cell.length_b   1.000
_cell.length_c   1.000
_cell.angle_alpha   90.00
_cell.angle_beta   90.00
_cell.angle_gamma   90.00
#
_symmetry.space_group_name_H-M   'P 1'
#
loop_
_entity.id
_entity.type
_entity.pdbx_description
1 polymer ?
#
loop_
_entity_poly.entity_id
_entity_poly.type
_entity_poly.pdbx_seq_one_letter_code
_entity_poly.pdbx_strand_id
1 'polypeptide(L)'
;MAVVAVMMAVACGESRHISNTHKQAEAVMQEYPDSALTLLQAINPNELTTDRGRAMHALLLSQAYDKNYIDLTDDSLISIAVDYFAPTNEHHYAMLAHYYHGRVLYNANKLAESSVALINAENLALKIKDDFYLGMIYAAMAYIDNFSYNFEEELKHALKSFEHYSKTTFDLHTAYAQLYLGRAYNNCHQFDKSSEIYRCVIENPLINQDTNTLCQAIQEYAHVKFVEKEYEASKQMMLSVLNKYQQPIDAVEYGQLGYIYANENKIDSSLHFLSIGEKIMISQQDSASIARGKYNYYITQNDYKNALKYEQEQIDIQNNSAKTVWQQAVVKSQRDYLDQKNKVIVAEKKLQQIYTIIVLGIIISLIVGLFIYVQNKRKKDNAKYARLQKMLEWQNLNSREQFNKNKEAILYLEKQLVQTVDKNSNLKIELKQKTVELAEANKLIQQQLHLKELAETNIRSSEIYKMIGDYISQSKAITNLKDWYRIFDLIDSFYPHFRDTLYSLCRISEIEIKVCVLIKIGFTPTEIAILTSSSKSNISSIRSRLYTKIFKKTGVSKDLDDFILSL
;
A
#
# COMPACT_ATOMS: atom_id res chain seq x y z
N MET A 1 -46.61 -4.22 34.87
CA MET A 1 -45.51 -4.40 33.90
C MET A 1 -45.07 -3.10 33.23
N ALA A 2 -45.94 -2.20 32.81
CA ALA A 2 -45.52 -0.92 32.17
C ALA A 2 -44.76 0.03 33.11
N VAL A 3 -45.08 0.08 34.41
CA VAL A 3 -44.37 0.94 35.39
C VAL A 3 -42.95 0.44 35.71
N VAL A 4 -42.73 -0.89 35.70
CA VAL A 4 -41.40 -1.48 35.88
C VAL A 4 -40.51 -1.28 34.65
N ALA A 5 -41.08 -1.29 33.42
CA ALA A 5 -40.39 -0.98 32.19
C ALA A 5 -39.96 0.51 32.09
N VAL A 6 -40.79 1.43 32.63
CA VAL A 6 -40.46 2.87 32.69
C VAL A 6 -39.38 3.15 33.72
N MET A 7 -39.38 2.44 34.88
CA MET A 7 -38.28 2.57 35.87
C MET A 7 -36.95 1.96 35.39
N MET A 8 -36.95 0.90 34.55
CA MET A 8 -35.73 0.38 33.95
C MET A 8 -35.19 1.24 32.78
N ALA A 9 -36.07 2.00 32.11
CA ALA A 9 -35.61 2.92 31.05
C ALA A 9 -35.00 4.23 31.57
N VAL A 10 -35.24 4.58 32.84
CA VAL A 10 -34.63 5.76 33.50
C VAL A 10 -33.26 5.45 34.14
N ALA A 11 -32.93 4.17 34.32
CA ALA A 11 -31.70 3.75 35.03
C ALA A 11 -30.47 3.47 34.12
N CYS A 12 -30.57 3.68 32.81
CA CYS A 12 -29.49 3.31 31.87
C CYS A 12 -28.84 4.47 31.07
N GLY A 13 -29.06 5.72 31.47
CA GLY A 13 -28.42 6.88 30.82
C GLY A 13 -27.66 7.72 31.85
N GLU A 14 -26.49 8.19 31.44
CA GLU A 14 -25.78 9.25 32.18
C GLU A 14 -26.71 10.45 32.38
N SER A 15 -26.67 11.07 33.57
CA SER A 15 -27.49 12.25 33.84
C SER A 15 -27.19 13.34 32.79
N ARG A 16 -28.24 13.96 32.24
CA ARG A 16 -28.10 15.03 31.24
C ARG A 16 -27.18 16.15 31.74
N HIS A 17 -27.16 16.37 33.06
CA HIS A 17 -26.29 17.33 33.71
C HIS A 17 -24.82 16.96 33.55
N ILE A 18 -24.40 15.73 33.87
CA ILE A 18 -23.01 15.26 33.74
C ILE A 18 -22.53 15.35 32.28
N SER A 19 -23.33 14.85 31.34
CA SER A 19 -22.98 14.93 29.90
C SER A 19 -22.83 16.37 29.42
N ASN A 20 -23.63 17.31 29.91
CA ASN A 20 -23.48 18.72 29.58
C ASN A 20 -22.22 19.34 30.23
N THR A 21 -21.92 18.99 31.48
CA THR A 21 -20.71 19.46 32.18
C THR A 21 -19.43 18.96 31.46
N HIS A 22 -19.38 17.68 31.03
CA HIS A 22 -18.30 17.16 30.21
C HIS A 22 -18.10 17.96 28.91
N LYS A 23 -19.18 18.24 28.18
CA LYS A 23 -19.13 19.04 26.94
C LYS A 23 -18.66 20.49 27.19
N GLN A 24 -19.11 21.10 28.30
CA GLN A 24 -18.65 22.44 28.67
C GLN A 24 -17.16 22.45 29.02
N ALA A 25 -16.70 21.48 29.82
CA ALA A 25 -15.28 21.34 30.16
C ALA A 25 -14.43 21.10 28.91
N GLU A 26 -14.87 20.22 28.00
CA GLU A 26 -14.19 19.95 26.73
C GLU A 26 -14.09 21.21 25.84
N ALA A 27 -15.16 22.00 25.76
CA ALA A 27 -15.20 23.22 24.95
C ALA A 27 -14.25 24.30 25.43
N VAL A 28 -14.02 24.43 26.75
CA VAL A 28 -13.13 25.45 27.32
C VAL A 28 -11.73 24.93 27.61
N MET A 29 -11.45 23.65 27.41
CA MET A 29 -10.23 22.95 27.80
C MET A 29 -8.95 23.57 27.22
N GLN A 30 -9.00 24.12 26.02
CA GLN A 30 -7.82 24.68 25.36
C GLN A 30 -7.53 26.12 25.80
N GLU A 31 -8.55 26.94 25.97
CA GLU A 31 -8.40 28.37 26.27
C GLU A 31 -8.42 28.66 27.77
N TYR A 32 -9.20 27.91 28.55
CA TYR A 32 -9.41 28.10 29.97
C TYR A 32 -9.33 26.78 30.74
N PRO A 33 -8.14 26.14 30.77
CA PRO A 33 -7.97 24.82 31.39
C PRO A 33 -8.26 24.81 32.91
N ASP A 34 -8.06 25.91 33.62
CA ASP A 34 -8.42 26.09 35.03
C ASP A 34 -9.93 26.02 35.26
N SER A 35 -10.71 26.64 34.37
CA SER A 35 -12.15 26.57 34.38
C SER A 35 -12.66 25.15 34.06
N ALA A 36 -12.03 24.47 33.08
CA ALA A 36 -12.32 23.07 32.76
C ALA A 36 -12.07 22.15 33.97
N LEU A 37 -10.93 22.34 34.66
CA LEU A 37 -10.58 21.60 35.87
C LEU A 37 -11.61 21.79 36.97
N THR A 38 -12.02 23.03 37.21
CA THR A 38 -13.02 23.39 38.23
C THR A 38 -14.38 22.71 37.92
N LEU A 39 -14.83 22.76 36.68
CA LEU A 39 -16.07 22.09 36.25
C LEU A 39 -16.03 20.57 36.48
N LEU A 40 -14.89 19.94 36.15
CA LEU A 40 -14.74 18.50 36.28
C LEU A 40 -14.63 18.06 37.74
N GLN A 41 -13.89 18.80 38.59
CA GLN A 41 -13.77 18.52 40.01
C GLN A 41 -15.08 18.70 40.79
N ALA A 42 -16.03 19.50 40.28
CA ALA A 42 -17.33 19.68 40.86
C ALA A 42 -18.27 18.45 40.63
N ILE A 43 -17.94 17.54 39.74
CA ILE A 43 -18.75 16.35 39.50
C ILE A 43 -18.56 15.35 40.64
N ASN A 44 -19.69 14.95 41.28
CA ASN A 44 -19.63 13.90 42.27
C ASN A 44 -19.41 12.52 41.59
N PRO A 45 -18.36 11.78 41.95
CA PRO A 45 -18.05 10.47 41.35
C PRO A 45 -19.23 9.46 41.41
N ASN A 46 -20.08 9.56 42.43
CA ASN A 46 -21.25 8.68 42.56
C ASN A 46 -22.35 8.95 41.51
N GLU A 47 -22.30 10.07 40.82
CA GLU A 47 -23.22 10.43 39.73
C GLU A 47 -22.77 9.88 38.39
N LEU A 48 -21.51 9.40 38.28
CA LEU A 48 -20.96 8.75 37.09
C LEU A 48 -21.44 7.30 36.97
N THR A 49 -22.67 7.14 36.53
CA THR A 49 -23.40 5.84 36.55
C THR A 49 -23.03 4.94 35.37
N THR A 50 -22.54 5.49 34.28
CA THR A 50 -22.18 4.73 33.06
C THR A 50 -20.68 4.55 32.91
N ASP A 51 -20.24 3.43 32.30
CA ASP A 51 -18.82 3.19 32.02
C ASP A 51 -18.25 4.28 31.09
N ARG A 52 -19.02 4.71 30.08
CA ARG A 52 -18.62 5.79 29.19
C ARG A 52 -18.48 7.13 29.93
N GLY A 53 -19.39 7.41 30.85
CA GLY A 53 -19.32 8.63 31.67
C GLY A 53 -18.10 8.64 32.58
N ARG A 54 -17.79 7.52 33.24
CA ARG A 54 -16.56 7.35 34.03
C ARG A 54 -15.30 7.53 33.18
N ALA A 55 -15.26 6.92 32.00
CA ALA A 55 -14.13 7.01 31.09
C ALA A 55 -13.93 8.45 30.54
N MET A 56 -15.04 9.13 30.17
CA MET A 56 -14.99 10.51 29.69
C MET A 56 -14.52 11.45 30.78
N HIS A 57 -15.03 11.28 32.00
CA HIS A 57 -14.59 12.07 33.15
C HIS A 57 -13.10 11.88 33.44
N ALA A 58 -12.62 10.64 33.47
CA ALA A 58 -11.22 10.30 33.69
C ALA A 58 -10.31 10.92 32.62
N LEU A 59 -10.72 10.85 31.34
CA LEU A 59 -9.99 11.45 30.23
C LEU A 59 -9.88 12.97 30.38
N LEU A 60 -11.04 13.65 30.50
CA LEU A 60 -11.07 15.11 30.57
C LEU A 60 -10.37 15.66 31.83
N LEU A 61 -10.49 14.96 32.96
CA LEU A 61 -9.84 15.35 34.18
C LEU A 61 -8.31 15.19 34.09
N SER A 62 -7.82 14.09 33.49
CA SER A 62 -6.39 13.90 33.21
C SER A 62 -5.84 14.96 32.26
N GLN A 63 -6.62 15.30 31.22
CA GLN A 63 -6.29 16.39 30.31
C GLN A 63 -6.23 17.75 31.04
N ALA A 64 -7.22 18.03 31.88
CA ALA A 64 -7.26 19.28 32.63
C ALA A 64 -6.08 19.40 33.59
N TYR A 65 -5.67 18.33 34.27
CA TYR A 65 -4.46 18.34 35.10
C TYR A 65 -3.19 18.66 34.30
N ASP A 66 -2.97 17.94 33.17
CA ASP A 66 -1.79 18.18 32.32
C ASP A 66 -1.73 19.64 31.83
N LYS A 67 -2.87 20.19 31.38
CA LYS A 67 -2.95 21.57 30.89
C LYS A 67 -2.83 22.64 31.96
N ASN A 68 -3.06 22.30 33.22
CA ASN A 68 -2.82 23.17 34.39
C ASN A 68 -1.43 22.92 35.03
N TYR A 69 -0.54 22.20 34.33
CA TYR A 69 0.81 21.88 34.82
C TYR A 69 0.81 21.13 36.17
N ILE A 70 -0.22 20.30 36.38
CA ILE A 70 -0.33 19.41 37.54
C ILE A 70 0.09 18.01 37.08
N ASP A 71 1.31 17.64 37.44
CA ASP A 71 1.93 16.39 37.01
C ASP A 71 1.36 15.19 37.78
N LEU A 72 0.47 14.43 37.13
CA LEU A 72 0.03 13.14 37.63
C LEU A 72 1.14 12.11 37.40
N THR A 73 1.43 11.32 38.45
CA THR A 73 2.39 10.19 38.40
C THR A 73 1.74 8.82 38.61
N ASP A 74 0.47 8.80 38.96
CA ASP A 74 -0.37 7.61 39.07
C ASP A 74 -1.31 7.53 37.87
N ASP A 75 -1.23 6.43 37.12
CA ASP A 75 -1.96 6.21 35.89
C ASP A 75 -3.36 5.56 36.12
N SER A 76 -3.77 5.32 37.38
CA SER A 76 -5.05 4.69 37.71
C SER A 76 -6.26 5.45 37.15
N LEU A 77 -6.21 6.80 37.17
CA LEU A 77 -7.29 7.62 36.64
C LEU A 77 -7.41 7.49 35.10
N ILE A 78 -6.33 7.75 34.39
CA ILE A 78 -6.35 7.75 32.92
C ILE A 78 -6.54 6.33 32.34
N SER A 79 -6.14 5.28 33.06
CA SER A 79 -6.36 3.89 32.66
C SER A 79 -7.83 3.55 32.48
N ILE A 80 -8.74 4.15 33.25
CA ILE A 80 -10.19 4.00 33.06
C ILE A 80 -10.61 4.44 31.65
N ALA A 81 -10.03 5.52 31.15
CA ALA A 81 -10.31 6.02 29.80
C ALA A 81 -9.67 5.14 28.73
N VAL A 82 -8.43 4.68 28.94
CA VAL A 82 -7.73 3.78 28.00
C VAL A 82 -8.52 2.46 27.85
N ASP A 83 -8.87 1.82 28.97
CA ASP A 83 -9.57 0.53 28.97
C ASP A 83 -10.93 0.61 28.27
N TYR A 84 -11.63 1.74 28.42
CA TYR A 84 -12.91 1.93 27.78
C TYR A 84 -12.80 2.28 26.30
N PHE A 85 -12.00 3.30 25.94
CA PHE A 85 -11.99 3.86 24.59
C PHE A 85 -11.14 3.04 23.61
N ALA A 86 -10.04 2.40 24.03
CA ALA A 86 -9.14 1.68 23.13
C ALA A 86 -9.84 0.61 22.27
N PRO A 87 -10.78 -0.21 22.76
CA PRO A 87 -11.50 -1.20 21.96
C PRO A 87 -12.66 -0.61 21.14
N THR A 88 -12.98 0.70 21.25
CA THR A 88 -14.13 1.32 20.60
C THR A 88 -13.76 1.93 19.25
N ASN A 89 -14.78 2.34 18.48
CA ASN A 89 -14.60 3.13 17.26
C ASN A 89 -14.53 4.66 17.54
N GLU A 90 -14.51 5.08 18.81
CA GLU A 90 -14.36 6.49 19.21
C GLU A 90 -12.88 6.89 19.15
N HIS A 91 -12.29 6.82 17.95
CA HIS A 91 -10.84 6.94 17.73
C HIS A 91 -10.23 8.23 18.26
N HIS A 92 -10.99 9.33 18.27
CA HIS A 92 -10.53 10.60 18.84
C HIS A 92 -10.30 10.49 20.35
N TYR A 93 -11.26 9.97 21.10
CA TYR A 93 -11.11 9.80 22.55
C TYR A 93 -10.10 8.71 22.91
N ALA A 94 -10.03 7.64 22.12
CA ALA A 94 -8.99 6.62 22.28
C ALA A 94 -7.59 7.21 22.09
N MET A 95 -7.40 8.07 21.08
CA MET A 95 -6.14 8.78 20.83
C MET A 95 -5.76 9.68 22.02
N LEU A 96 -6.71 10.48 22.50
CA LEU A 96 -6.49 11.36 23.67
C LEU A 96 -6.16 10.54 24.92
N ALA A 97 -6.88 9.45 25.16
CA ALA A 97 -6.62 8.57 26.31
C ALA A 97 -5.19 8.02 26.27
N HIS A 98 -4.74 7.52 25.14
CA HIS A 98 -3.35 7.06 24.99
C HIS A 98 -2.33 8.17 25.09
N TYR A 99 -2.62 9.37 24.55
CA TYR A 99 -1.72 10.50 24.66
C TYR A 99 -1.52 10.92 26.14
N TYR A 100 -2.61 11.17 26.88
CA TYR A 100 -2.51 11.56 28.29
C TYR A 100 -2.01 10.44 29.19
N HIS A 101 -2.27 9.19 28.85
CA HIS A 101 -1.62 8.05 29.51
C HIS A 101 -0.10 8.11 29.32
N GLY A 102 0.37 8.37 28.08
CA GLY A 102 1.79 8.57 27.81
C GLY A 102 2.39 9.72 28.63
N ARG A 103 1.66 10.84 28.80
CA ARG A 103 2.09 11.99 29.63
C ARG A 103 2.23 11.62 31.11
N VAL A 104 1.22 10.93 31.67
CA VAL A 104 1.26 10.46 33.08
C VAL A 104 2.40 9.48 33.31
N LEU A 105 2.61 8.53 32.39
CA LEU A 105 3.72 7.57 32.47
C LEU A 105 5.08 8.25 32.37
N TYR A 106 5.20 9.30 31.53
CA TYR A 106 6.40 10.11 31.46
C TYR A 106 6.69 10.79 32.82
N ASN A 107 5.69 11.45 33.42
CA ASN A 107 5.83 12.10 34.73
C ASN A 107 6.18 11.08 35.84
N ALA A 108 5.74 9.84 35.71
CA ALA A 108 6.11 8.71 36.59
C ALA A 108 7.51 8.13 36.30
N ASN A 109 8.27 8.70 35.35
CA ASN A 109 9.56 8.19 34.86
C ASN A 109 9.49 6.77 34.27
N LYS A 110 8.31 6.34 33.79
CA LYS A 110 8.06 5.07 33.08
C LYS A 110 8.19 5.30 31.57
N LEU A 111 9.40 5.65 31.13
CA LEU A 111 9.65 6.16 29.76
C LEU A 111 9.31 5.13 28.67
N ALA A 112 9.52 3.84 28.94
CA ALA A 112 9.24 2.77 28.00
C ALA A 112 7.74 2.62 27.74
N GLU A 113 6.94 2.60 28.80
CA GLU A 113 5.48 2.51 28.73
C GLU A 113 4.88 3.78 28.15
N SER A 114 5.45 4.96 28.47
CA SER A 114 5.09 6.24 27.87
C SER A 114 5.25 6.22 26.35
N SER A 115 6.41 5.74 25.86
CA SER A 115 6.66 5.61 24.41
C SER A 115 5.63 4.70 23.73
N VAL A 116 5.25 3.58 24.33
CA VAL A 116 4.23 2.66 23.78
C VAL A 116 2.86 3.35 23.73
N ALA A 117 2.48 4.06 24.79
CA ALA A 117 1.22 4.80 24.82
C ALA A 117 1.17 5.89 23.73
N LEU A 118 2.25 6.64 23.54
CA LEU A 118 2.35 7.66 22.48
C LEU A 118 2.32 7.05 21.07
N ILE A 119 2.92 5.90 20.84
CA ILE A 119 2.82 5.20 19.56
C ILE A 119 1.37 4.75 19.27
N ASN A 120 0.64 4.30 20.29
CA ASN A 120 -0.78 3.98 20.12
C ASN A 120 -1.60 5.25 19.79
N ALA A 121 -1.29 6.37 20.43
CA ALA A 121 -1.89 7.67 20.10
C ALA A 121 -1.56 8.09 18.66
N GLU A 122 -0.31 7.98 18.22
CA GLU A 122 0.13 8.26 16.83
C GLU A 122 -0.68 7.47 15.81
N ASN A 123 -0.81 6.15 15.99
CA ASN A 123 -1.54 5.28 15.07
C ASN A 123 -3.00 5.73 14.92
N LEU A 124 -3.63 6.18 16.01
CA LEU A 124 -5.01 6.68 16.01
C LEU A 124 -5.10 8.07 15.38
N ALA A 125 -4.17 8.98 15.70
CA ALA A 125 -4.11 10.32 15.13
C ALA A 125 -3.91 10.29 13.61
N LEU A 126 -3.06 9.41 13.10
CA LEU A 126 -2.88 9.16 11.66
C LEU A 126 -4.17 8.65 11.00
N LYS A 127 -4.94 7.81 11.70
CA LYS A 127 -6.21 7.28 11.20
C LYS A 127 -7.29 8.37 11.08
N ILE A 128 -7.36 9.29 12.06
CA ILE A 128 -8.33 10.41 12.04
C ILE A 128 -7.80 11.63 11.28
N LYS A 129 -6.51 11.65 10.90
CA LYS A 129 -5.84 12.73 10.17
C LYS A 129 -5.88 14.08 10.90
N ASP A 130 -5.56 14.06 12.19
CA ASP A 130 -5.55 15.24 13.03
C ASP A 130 -4.12 15.78 13.17
N ASP A 131 -3.78 16.82 12.40
CA ASP A 131 -2.45 17.41 12.38
C ASP A 131 -2.06 18.08 13.71
N PHE A 132 -3.02 18.65 14.44
CA PHE A 132 -2.72 19.26 15.74
C PHE A 132 -2.24 18.21 16.76
N TYR A 133 -3.00 17.11 16.91
CA TYR A 133 -2.60 16.06 17.83
C TYR A 133 -1.36 15.26 17.35
N LEU A 134 -1.17 15.12 16.05
CA LEU A 134 0.08 14.57 15.51
C LEU A 134 1.27 15.44 15.91
N GLY A 135 1.14 16.78 15.81
CA GLY A 135 2.16 17.72 16.27
C GLY A 135 2.48 17.54 17.75
N MET A 136 1.46 17.44 18.62
CA MET A 136 1.60 17.21 20.06
C MET A 136 2.29 15.87 20.38
N ILE A 137 1.84 14.80 19.73
CA ILE A 137 2.37 13.45 19.98
C ILE A 137 3.85 13.38 19.60
N TYR A 138 4.21 13.90 18.40
CA TYR A 138 5.61 13.93 17.99
C TYR A 138 6.48 14.84 18.85
N ALA A 139 5.95 15.95 19.38
CA ALA A 139 6.66 16.76 20.37
C ALA A 139 6.96 15.97 21.66
N ALA A 140 5.96 15.24 22.17
CA ALA A 140 6.14 14.39 23.34
C ALA A 140 7.14 13.24 23.09
N MET A 141 7.10 12.61 21.91
CA MET A 141 8.08 11.59 21.52
C MET A 141 9.50 12.18 21.45
N ALA A 142 9.67 13.34 20.79
CA ALA A 142 10.97 14.01 20.70
C ALA A 142 11.52 14.33 22.08
N TYR A 143 10.66 14.73 23.01
CA TYR A 143 11.07 15.02 24.39
C TYR A 143 11.59 13.76 25.12
N ILE A 144 10.93 12.62 24.96
CA ILE A 144 11.37 11.32 25.51
C ILE A 144 12.70 10.91 24.88
N ASP A 145 12.84 11.07 23.56
CA ASP A 145 14.08 10.72 22.85
C ASP A 145 15.24 11.58 23.29
N ASN A 146 15.02 12.89 23.49
CA ASN A 146 16.02 13.80 24.07
C ASN A 146 16.48 13.32 25.44
N PHE A 147 15.52 13.05 26.34
CA PHE A 147 15.80 12.56 27.68
C PHE A 147 16.53 11.21 27.67
N SER A 148 16.32 10.43 26.61
CA SER A 148 16.95 9.13 26.39
C SER A 148 18.28 9.22 25.64
N TYR A 149 18.77 10.41 25.32
CA TYR A 149 19.97 10.64 24.48
C TYR A 149 19.89 10.00 23.09
N ASN A 150 18.66 9.79 22.57
CA ASN A 150 18.41 9.24 21.24
C ASN A 150 18.22 10.37 20.22
N PHE A 151 19.26 11.14 20.00
CA PHE A 151 19.22 12.41 19.27
C PHE A 151 18.79 12.28 17.81
N GLU A 152 19.06 11.14 17.15
CA GLU A 152 18.60 10.92 15.78
C GLU A 152 17.08 10.78 15.69
N GLU A 153 16.45 10.04 16.63
CA GLU A 153 14.99 9.91 16.67
C GLU A 153 14.35 11.22 17.19
N GLU A 154 14.98 11.90 18.17
CA GLU A 154 14.57 13.24 18.59
C GLU A 154 14.42 14.17 17.39
N LEU A 155 15.44 14.25 16.52
CA LEU A 155 15.40 15.10 15.33
C LEU A 155 14.28 14.69 14.37
N LYS A 156 14.07 13.40 14.15
CA LYS A 156 12.98 12.91 13.28
C LYS A 156 11.62 13.30 13.84
N HIS A 157 11.41 13.14 15.15
CA HIS A 157 10.14 13.46 15.78
C HIS A 157 9.94 14.99 15.88
N ALA A 158 10.98 15.78 16.17
CA ALA A 158 10.91 17.24 16.17
C ALA A 158 10.56 17.79 14.77
N LEU A 159 11.14 17.25 13.70
CA LEU A 159 10.78 17.60 12.33
C LEU A 159 9.31 17.29 12.02
N LYS A 160 8.83 16.10 12.39
CA LYS A 160 7.42 15.75 12.20
C LYS A 160 6.49 16.65 13.01
N SER A 161 6.85 16.95 14.27
CA SER A 161 6.07 17.86 15.10
C SER A 161 5.92 19.24 14.45
N PHE A 162 7.03 19.82 14.00
CA PHE A 162 7.02 21.09 13.29
C PHE A 162 6.24 21.03 11.98
N GLU A 163 6.40 19.97 11.17
CA GLU A 163 5.65 19.76 9.93
C GLU A 163 4.13 19.72 10.16
N HIS A 164 3.68 18.97 11.18
CA HIS A 164 2.26 18.83 11.47
C HIS A 164 1.66 20.12 12.06
N TYR A 165 2.34 20.78 12.99
CA TYR A 165 1.87 22.06 13.51
C TYR A 165 1.82 23.15 12.43
N SER A 166 2.76 23.16 11.48
CA SER A 166 2.77 24.11 10.36
C SER A 166 1.56 24.00 9.41
N LYS A 167 0.83 22.87 9.46
CA LYS A 167 -0.43 22.67 8.71
C LYS A 167 -1.66 23.18 9.46
N THR A 168 -1.48 23.63 10.68
CA THR A 168 -2.56 24.12 11.56
C THR A 168 -2.55 25.65 11.66
N THR A 169 -3.57 26.21 12.30
CA THR A 169 -3.65 27.64 12.63
C THR A 169 -3.10 27.96 14.03
N PHE A 170 -2.39 27.01 14.65
CA PHE A 170 -1.85 27.16 16.00
C PHE A 170 -0.40 27.70 15.97
N ASP A 171 -0.25 28.96 15.58
CA ASP A 171 1.05 29.62 15.35
C ASP A 171 1.99 29.54 16.55
N LEU A 172 1.47 29.65 17.78
CA LEU A 172 2.28 29.56 19.00
C LEU A 172 2.88 28.15 19.18
N HIS A 173 2.09 27.09 18.90
CA HIS A 173 2.58 25.72 18.97
C HIS A 173 3.62 25.44 17.89
N THR A 174 3.44 26.04 16.71
CA THR A 174 4.44 25.98 15.62
C THR A 174 5.76 26.64 16.05
N ALA A 175 5.69 27.78 16.74
CA ALA A 175 6.88 28.47 17.25
C ALA A 175 7.60 27.65 18.36
N TYR A 176 6.87 27.03 19.26
CA TYR A 176 7.46 26.09 20.23
C TYR A 176 8.08 24.87 19.56
N ALA A 177 7.41 24.29 18.54
CA ALA A 177 7.97 23.17 17.78
C ALA A 177 9.29 23.56 17.08
N GLN A 178 9.40 24.81 16.59
CA GLN A 178 10.66 25.34 16.05
C GLN A 178 11.76 25.40 17.12
N LEU A 179 11.45 25.87 18.34
CA LEU A 179 12.42 25.91 19.44
C LEU A 179 12.99 24.51 19.72
N TYR A 180 12.12 23.50 19.84
CA TYR A 180 12.56 22.11 20.08
C TYR A 180 13.30 21.52 18.86
N LEU A 181 12.93 21.91 17.64
CA LEU A 181 13.67 21.53 16.43
C LEU A 181 15.09 22.11 16.41
N GLY A 182 15.26 23.36 16.86
CA GLY A 182 16.58 23.99 17.05
C GLY A 182 17.46 23.18 18.00
N ARG A 183 16.91 22.73 19.14
CA ARG A 183 17.60 21.85 20.10
C ARG A 183 17.98 20.51 19.46
N ALA A 184 17.06 19.87 18.75
CA ALA A 184 17.31 18.58 18.11
C ALA A 184 18.42 18.67 17.06
N TYR A 185 18.47 19.76 16.29
CA TYR A 185 19.59 20.01 15.37
C TYR A 185 20.92 20.19 16.11
N ASN A 186 20.92 20.93 17.23
CA ASN A 186 22.11 21.11 18.07
C ASN A 186 22.62 19.75 18.60
N ASN A 187 21.72 18.91 19.13
CA ASN A 187 22.05 17.58 19.64
C ASN A 187 22.62 16.64 18.57
N CYS A 188 22.19 16.82 17.32
CA CYS A 188 22.73 16.12 16.15
C CYS A 188 23.95 16.80 15.52
N HIS A 189 24.57 17.78 16.20
CA HIS A 189 25.73 18.55 15.72
C HIS A 189 25.53 19.28 14.39
N GLN A 190 24.27 19.59 14.02
CA GLN A 190 23.91 20.38 12.83
C GLN A 190 23.79 21.87 13.21
N PHE A 191 24.92 22.48 13.65
CA PHE A 191 24.95 23.81 14.25
C PHE A 191 24.45 24.93 13.34
N ASP A 192 24.76 24.90 12.05
CA ASP A 192 24.29 25.90 11.08
C ASP A 192 22.76 25.96 11.06
N LYS A 193 22.09 24.78 10.97
CA LYS A 193 20.63 24.72 10.97
C LYS A 193 20.04 25.11 12.32
N SER A 194 20.67 24.68 13.40
CA SER A 194 20.26 25.06 14.75
C SER A 194 20.29 26.57 14.92
N SER A 195 21.39 27.21 14.49
CA SER A 195 21.57 28.68 14.55
C SER A 195 20.52 29.42 13.72
N GLU A 196 20.17 28.92 12.51
CA GLU A 196 19.13 29.48 11.68
C GLU A 196 17.74 29.41 12.37
N ILE A 197 17.41 28.26 12.92
CA ILE A 197 16.13 28.04 13.62
C ILE A 197 16.02 28.92 14.84
N TYR A 198 17.04 28.98 15.71
CA TYR A 198 16.98 29.82 16.90
C TYR A 198 16.85 31.30 16.58
N ARG A 199 17.50 31.79 15.51
CA ARG A 199 17.33 33.17 15.04
C ARG A 199 15.87 33.45 14.70
N CYS A 200 15.24 32.54 13.90
CA CYS A 200 13.82 32.67 13.55
C CYS A 200 12.92 32.65 14.81
N VAL A 201 13.22 31.79 15.79
CA VAL A 201 12.45 31.72 17.04
C VAL A 201 12.56 32.99 17.85
N ILE A 202 13.78 33.55 18.01
CA ILE A 202 14.02 34.78 18.80
C ILE A 202 13.38 36.01 18.14
N GLU A 203 13.31 36.05 16.80
CA GLU A 203 12.66 37.10 16.03
C GLU A 203 11.12 36.96 15.97
N ASN A 204 10.55 35.83 16.41
CA ASN A 204 9.12 35.58 16.35
C ASN A 204 8.36 36.45 17.39
N PRO A 205 7.39 37.29 16.94
CA PRO A 205 6.65 38.18 17.86
C PRO A 205 5.84 37.42 18.93
N LEU A 206 5.38 36.20 18.66
CA LEU A 206 4.63 35.39 19.62
C LEU A 206 5.51 34.92 20.78
N ILE A 207 6.73 34.49 20.48
CA ILE A 207 7.72 34.08 21.48
C ILE A 207 8.19 35.30 22.31
N ASN A 208 8.29 36.48 21.70
CA ASN A 208 8.70 37.71 22.39
C ASN A 208 7.69 38.16 23.47
N GLN A 209 6.45 37.67 23.44
CA GLN A 209 5.46 37.95 24.50
C GLN A 209 5.65 37.06 25.74
N ASP A 210 6.33 35.92 25.59
CA ASP A 210 6.68 35.02 26.68
C ASP A 210 8.19 35.15 27.01
N THR A 211 8.51 35.98 27.98
CA THR A 211 9.90 36.26 28.40
C THR A 211 10.64 34.96 28.76
N ASN A 212 9.98 33.99 29.39
CA ASN A 212 10.64 32.76 29.81
C ASN A 212 11.06 31.93 28.57
N THR A 213 10.16 31.73 27.60
CA THR A 213 10.47 30.99 26.36
C THR A 213 11.49 31.75 25.51
N LEU A 214 11.40 33.09 25.45
CA LEU A 214 12.41 33.90 24.75
C LEU A 214 13.80 33.74 25.39
N CYS A 215 13.90 33.79 26.70
CA CYS A 215 15.18 33.60 27.42
C CYS A 215 15.72 32.18 27.20
N GLN A 216 14.85 31.16 27.20
CA GLN A 216 15.25 29.81 26.89
C GLN A 216 15.81 29.70 25.45
N ALA A 217 15.15 30.29 24.45
CA ALA A 217 15.66 30.32 23.09
C ALA A 217 17.02 31.04 22.98
N ILE A 218 17.20 32.14 23.69
CA ILE A 218 18.48 32.87 23.74
C ILE A 218 19.58 32.01 24.38
N GLN A 219 19.30 31.31 25.48
CA GLN A 219 20.25 30.39 26.15
C GLN A 219 20.66 29.25 25.24
N GLU A 220 19.72 28.59 24.62
CA GLU A 220 19.99 27.50 23.68
C GLU A 220 20.85 27.99 22.48
N TYR A 221 20.54 29.18 21.96
CA TYR A 221 21.34 29.76 20.88
C TYR A 221 22.74 30.16 21.35
N ALA A 222 22.87 30.71 22.58
CA ALA A 222 24.16 31.01 23.20
C ALA A 222 25.01 29.74 23.34
N HIS A 223 24.40 28.62 23.71
CA HIS A 223 25.09 27.33 23.76
C HIS A 223 25.62 26.91 22.38
N VAL A 224 24.83 27.02 21.31
CA VAL A 224 25.29 26.73 19.92
C VAL A 224 26.49 27.63 19.60
N LYS A 225 26.41 28.93 19.87
CA LYS A 225 27.52 29.86 19.65
C LYS A 225 28.79 29.51 20.45
N PHE A 226 28.62 29.00 21.66
CA PHE A 226 29.73 28.48 22.46
C PHE A 226 30.41 27.29 21.80
N VAL A 227 29.63 26.34 21.27
CA VAL A 227 30.15 25.16 20.58
C VAL A 227 30.85 25.55 19.27
N GLU A 228 30.30 26.51 18.54
CA GLU A 228 30.93 27.12 17.34
C GLU A 228 32.18 27.96 17.66
N LYS A 229 32.53 28.12 18.94
CA LYS A 229 33.65 28.94 19.44
C LYS A 229 33.48 30.44 19.21
N GLU A 230 32.25 30.88 18.92
CA GLU A 230 31.88 32.30 18.87
C GLU A 230 31.64 32.83 20.29
N TYR A 231 32.68 32.78 21.11
CA TYR A 231 32.60 33.01 22.57
C TYR A 231 32.06 34.38 22.94
N GLU A 232 32.39 35.43 22.21
CA GLU A 232 31.90 36.79 22.51
C GLU A 232 30.40 36.90 22.28
N ALA A 233 29.88 36.34 21.16
CA ALA A 233 28.44 36.28 20.87
C ALA A 233 27.68 35.46 21.93
N SER A 234 28.19 34.29 22.29
CA SER A 234 27.64 33.44 23.33
C SER A 234 27.57 34.19 24.68
N LYS A 235 28.67 34.83 25.09
CA LYS A 235 28.74 35.61 26.34
C LYS A 235 27.71 36.75 26.38
N GLN A 236 27.60 37.53 25.30
CA GLN A 236 26.65 38.64 25.21
C GLN A 236 25.20 38.16 25.33
N MET A 237 24.86 37.03 24.71
CA MET A 237 23.53 36.41 24.80
C MET A 237 23.21 36.00 26.25
N MET A 238 24.11 35.25 26.90
CA MET A 238 23.92 34.83 28.29
C MET A 238 23.79 36.02 29.25
N LEU A 239 24.67 37.02 29.08
CA LEU A 239 24.60 38.25 29.88
C LEU A 239 23.32 39.07 29.60
N SER A 240 22.76 39.00 28.38
CA SER A 240 21.49 39.65 28.08
C SER A 240 20.33 39.02 28.87
N VAL A 241 20.33 37.71 29.04
CA VAL A 241 19.33 37.01 29.86
C VAL A 241 19.42 37.48 31.32
N LEU A 242 20.63 37.53 31.87
CA LEU A 242 20.84 37.96 33.26
C LEU A 242 20.52 39.45 33.49
N ASN A 243 21.00 40.34 32.62
CA ASN A 243 21.01 41.79 32.88
C ASN A 243 19.79 42.51 32.29
N LYS A 244 19.38 42.16 31.05
CA LYS A 244 18.26 42.81 30.36
C LYS A 244 16.93 42.21 30.76
N TYR A 245 16.85 40.88 30.76
CA TYR A 245 15.60 40.17 31.05
C TYR A 245 15.44 39.82 32.54
N GLN A 246 16.52 39.95 33.33
CA GLN A 246 16.57 39.64 34.78
C GLN A 246 16.08 38.20 35.07
N GLN A 247 16.40 37.28 34.16
CA GLN A 247 16.09 35.86 34.30
C GLN A 247 17.36 35.09 34.68
N PRO A 248 17.25 34.01 35.47
CA PRO A 248 18.38 33.13 35.74
C PRO A 248 18.79 32.37 34.48
N ILE A 249 20.05 31.99 34.40
CA ILE A 249 20.56 31.00 33.43
C ILE A 249 20.88 29.71 34.17
N ASP A 250 20.98 28.61 33.42
CA ASP A 250 21.23 27.29 34.00
C ASP A 250 22.72 27.09 34.34
N ALA A 251 23.03 26.01 35.05
CA ALA A 251 24.42 25.71 35.45
C ALA A 251 25.34 25.46 34.24
N VAL A 252 24.79 24.99 33.13
CA VAL A 252 25.54 24.81 31.87
C VAL A 252 26.10 26.13 31.38
N GLU A 253 25.28 27.18 31.31
CA GLU A 253 25.66 28.51 30.83
C GLU A 253 26.61 29.21 31.83
N TYR A 254 26.42 29.02 33.12
CA TYR A 254 27.38 29.48 34.13
C TYR A 254 28.76 28.82 33.94
N GLY A 255 28.80 27.52 33.62
CA GLY A 255 30.04 26.81 33.28
C GLY A 255 30.71 27.38 32.04
N GLN A 256 29.92 27.70 31.00
CA GLN A 256 30.40 28.34 29.78
C GLN A 256 30.90 29.77 30.00
N LEU A 257 30.19 30.59 30.78
CA LEU A 257 30.67 31.92 31.16
C LEU A 257 32.01 31.81 31.90
N GLY A 258 32.11 30.88 32.86
CA GLY A 258 33.34 30.60 33.55
C GLY A 258 34.48 30.23 32.62
N TYR A 259 34.22 29.38 31.64
CA TYR A 259 35.18 29.02 30.60
C TYR A 259 35.64 30.22 29.76
N ILE A 260 34.68 31.06 29.31
CA ILE A 260 34.97 32.24 28.47
C ILE A 260 35.80 33.26 29.25
N TYR A 261 35.39 33.60 30.48
CA TYR A 261 36.12 34.56 31.30
C TYR A 261 37.54 34.10 31.67
N ALA A 262 37.76 32.79 31.87
CA ALA A 262 39.09 32.23 32.04
C ALA A 262 39.95 32.48 30.80
N ASN A 263 39.44 32.24 29.59
CA ASN A 263 40.15 32.53 28.33
C ASN A 263 40.47 34.02 28.15
N GLU A 264 39.63 34.90 28.69
CA GLU A 264 39.87 36.35 28.69
C GLU A 264 40.84 36.81 29.80
N ASN A 265 41.39 35.88 30.58
CA ASN A 265 42.23 36.14 31.76
C ASN A 265 41.54 36.97 32.84
N LYS A 266 40.20 36.94 32.89
CA LYS A 266 39.36 37.59 33.91
C LYS A 266 39.02 36.58 35.01
N ILE A 267 40.02 36.29 35.83
CA ILE A 267 40.05 35.18 36.77
C ILE A 267 38.95 35.26 37.83
N ASP A 268 38.74 36.46 38.41
CA ASP A 268 37.70 36.69 39.43
C ASP A 268 36.28 36.47 38.87
N SER A 269 36.03 36.95 37.63
CA SER A 269 34.74 36.73 36.96
C SER A 269 34.52 35.25 36.62
N SER A 270 35.57 34.57 36.16
CA SER A 270 35.50 33.13 35.91
C SER A 270 35.11 32.35 37.15
N LEU A 271 35.83 32.58 38.27
CA LEU A 271 35.56 31.89 39.53
C LEU A 271 34.17 32.24 40.08
N HIS A 272 33.74 33.49 39.94
CA HIS A 272 32.41 33.95 40.35
C HIS A 272 31.30 33.12 39.65
N PHE A 273 31.31 33.06 38.34
CA PHE A 273 30.28 32.32 37.56
C PHE A 273 30.35 30.81 37.80
N LEU A 274 31.53 30.21 37.86
CA LEU A 274 31.69 28.79 38.19
C LEU A 274 31.13 28.45 39.57
N SER A 275 31.35 29.36 40.58
CA SER A 275 30.83 29.15 41.93
C SER A 275 29.30 29.23 42.02
N ILE A 276 28.66 30.04 41.17
CA ILE A 276 27.20 30.11 41.09
C ILE A 276 26.68 28.81 40.46
N GLY A 277 27.21 28.41 39.28
CA GLY A 277 26.81 27.21 38.59
C GLY A 277 26.96 25.95 39.44
N GLU A 278 28.08 25.86 40.22
CA GLU A 278 28.30 24.70 41.11
C GLU A 278 27.24 24.56 42.20
N LYS A 279 26.64 25.67 42.67
CA LYS A 279 25.59 25.63 43.69
C LYS A 279 24.23 25.20 43.18
N ILE A 280 23.97 25.38 41.89
CA ILE A 280 22.67 25.08 41.26
C ILE A 280 22.68 23.84 40.36
N MET A 281 23.85 23.24 40.12
CA MET A 281 23.95 22.06 39.26
C MET A 281 23.16 20.88 39.86
N ILE A 282 22.37 20.24 39.01
CA ILE A 282 21.52 19.09 39.37
C ILE A 282 21.68 17.89 38.40
N SER A 283 22.16 18.14 37.19
CA SER A 283 22.31 17.15 36.16
C SER A 283 23.76 16.77 35.85
N GLN A 284 23.97 15.66 35.15
CA GLN A 284 25.30 15.28 34.66
C GLN A 284 25.83 16.29 33.61
N GLN A 285 24.94 16.89 32.84
CA GLN A 285 25.30 17.91 31.86
C GLN A 285 25.80 19.19 32.53
N ASP A 286 25.14 19.59 33.62
CA ASP A 286 25.60 20.71 34.46
C ASP A 286 27.00 20.45 34.99
N SER A 287 27.21 19.27 35.60
CA SER A 287 28.49 18.85 36.12
C SER A 287 29.59 18.85 35.07
N ALA A 288 29.28 18.36 33.83
CA ALA A 288 30.22 18.36 32.72
C ALA A 288 30.62 19.78 32.29
N SER A 289 29.65 20.71 32.22
CA SER A 289 29.91 22.10 31.85
C SER A 289 30.73 22.82 32.90
N ILE A 290 30.38 22.64 34.18
CA ILE A 290 31.16 23.22 35.30
C ILE A 290 32.58 22.65 35.35
N ALA A 291 32.74 21.32 35.21
CA ALA A 291 34.06 20.67 35.16
C ALA A 291 34.91 21.22 34.00
N ARG A 292 34.30 21.42 32.80
CA ARG A 292 34.98 22.04 31.65
C ARG A 292 35.40 23.46 31.92
N GLY A 293 34.54 24.26 32.55
CA GLY A 293 34.87 25.63 32.97
C GLY A 293 36.02 25.67 33.98
N LYS A 294 35.98 24.79 35.00
CA LYS A 294 37.05 24.65 36.00
C LYS A 294 38.36 24.15 35.42
N TYR A 295 38.30 23.17 34.53
CA TYR A 295 39.48 22.72 33.79
C TYR A 295 40.18 23.88 33.11
N ASN A 296 39.44 24.72 32.37
CA ASN A 296 40.00 25.87 31.68
C ASN A 296 40.52 26.93 32.64
N TYR A 297 39.77 27.20 33.72
CA TYR A 297 40.23 28.08 34.77
C TYR A 297 41.59 27.67 35.34
N TYR A 298 41.80 26.40 35.70
CA TYR A 298 43.06 25.92 36.26
C TYR A 298 44.18 25.85 35.21
N ILE A 299 43.89 25.60 33.96
CA ILE A 299 44.86 25.67 32.85
C ILE A 299 45.42 27.11 32.76
N THR A 300 44.56 28.12 32.78
CA THR A 300 45.00 29.52 32.70
C THR A 300 45.80 29.97 33.93
N GLN A 301 45.64 29.30 35.07
CA GLN A 301 46.43 29.51 36.28
C GLN A 301 47.72 28.67 36.33
N ASN A 302 48.03 27.86 35.31
CA ASN A 302 49.13 26.88 35.28
C ASN A 302 49.05 25.83 36.41
N ASP A 303 47.86 25.62 36.99
CA ASP A 303 47.62 24.57 38.00
C ASP A 303 47.17 23.26 37.29
N TYR A 304 48.14 22.61 36.69
CA TYR A 304 47.91 21.41 35.92
C TYR A 304 47.40 20.24 36.75
N LYS A 305 47.68 20.22 38.06
CA LYS A 305 47.18 19.18 38.95
C LYS A 305 45.66 19.23 39.10
N ASN A 306 45.13 20.42 39.37
CA ASN A 306 43.70 20.62 39.48
C ASN A 306 43.02 20.53 38.10
N ALA A 307 43.66 21.03 37.03
CA ALA A 307 43.16 20.88 35.68
C ALA A 307 42.94 19.39 35.33
N LEU A 308 43.95 18.52 35.55
CA LEU A 308 43.84 17.08 35.29
C LEU A 308 42.70 16.43 36.08
N LYS A 309 42.45 16.85 37.33
CA LYS A 309 41.30 16.38 38.12
C LYS A 309 39.98 16.64 37.42
N TYR A 310 39.77 17.83 36.89
CA TYR A 310 38.51 18.17 36.22
C TYR A 310 38.39 17.60 34.81
N GLU A 311 39.50 17.34 34.12
CA GLU A 311 39.51 16.57 32.88
C GLU A 311 39.05 15.12 33.13
N GLN A 312 39.57 14.50 34.19
CA GLN A 312 39.15 13.14 34.57
C GLN A 312 37.66 13.09 34.94
N GLU A 313 37.16 14.10 35.65
CA GLU A 313 35.75 14.24 36.01
C GLU A 313 34.86 14.32 34.74
N GLN A 314 35.26 15.09 33.71
CA GLN A 314 34.56 15.15 32.42
C GLN A 314 34.52 13.77 31.74
N ILE A 315 35.64 13.04 31.70
CA ILE A 315 35.74 11.72 31.12
C ILE A 315 34.81 10.72 31.84
N ASP A 316 34.80 10.77 33.18
CA ASP A 316 33.96 9.91 34.00
C ASP A 316 32.46 10.18 33.78
N ILE A 317 32.08 11.45 33.65
CA ILE A 317 30.70 11.86 33.31
C ILE A 317 30.31 11.33 31.91
N GLN A 318 31.16 11.50 30.90
CA GLN A 318 30.91 11.00 29.55
C GLN A 318 30.75 9.47 29.52
N ASN A 319 31.63 8.73 30.22
CA ASN A 319 31.57 7.28 30.33
C ASN A 319 30.28 6.81 31.01
N ASN A 320 29.85 7.50 32.07
CA ASN A 320 28.61 7.16 32.77
C ASN A 320 27.37 7.49 31.90
N SER A 321 27.37 8.59 31.19
CA SER A 321 26.28 8.91 30.24
C SER A 321 26.17 7.86 29.15
N ALA A 322 27.27 7.47 28.54
CA ALA A 322 27.29 6.39 27.54
C ALA A 322 26.72 5.08 28.09
N LYS A 323 27.12 4.69 29.32
CA LYS A 323 26.60 3.49 29.98
C LYS A 323 25.09 3.58 30.24
N THR A 324 24.59 4.75 30.63
CA THR A 324 23.17 4.98 30.88
C THR A 324 22.34 4.84 29.60
N VAL A 325 22.81 5.33 28.46
CA VAL A 325 22.15 5.17 27.15
C VAL A 325 21.97 3.70 26.79
N TRP A 326 22.97 2.86 27.03
CA TRP A 326 22.88 1.42 26.75
C TRP A 326 21.90 0.67 27.67
N GLN A 327 21.66 1.19 28.85
CA GLN A 327 20.82 0.54 29.89
C GLN A 327 19.36 1.00 29.86
N GLN A 328 19.00 1.97 29.02
CA GLN A 328 17.67 2.56 29.08
C GLN A 328 16.58 1.63 28.56
N ALA A 329 15.57 1.43 29.39
CA ALA A 329 14.39 0.62 29.11
C ALA A 329 13.61 1.12 27.86
N VAL A 330 13.73 2.41 27.54
CA VAL A 330 13.09 3.03 26.36
C VAL A 330 13.60 2.42 25.06
N VAL A 331 14.92 2.35 24.89
CA VAL A 331 15.54 1.75 23.69
C VAL A 331 15.12 0.30 23.55
N LYS A 332 15.06 -0.43 24.66
CA LYS A 332 14.60 -1.82 24.69
C LYS A 332 13.12 -1.95 24.32
N SER A 333 12.27 -1.12 24.90
CA SER A 333 10.83 -1.15 24.65
C SER A 333 10.46 -0.74 23.22
N GLN A 334 11.10 0.30 22.69
CA GLN A 334 10.95 0.69 21.27
C GLN A 334 11.44 -0.43 20.35
N ARG A 335 12.54 -1.06 20.68
CA ARG A 335 13.08 -2.21 19.93
C ARG A 335 12.13 -3.40 19.97
N ASP A 336 11.62 -3.76 21.15
CA ASP A 336 10.68 -4.87 21.32
C ASP A 336 9.35 -4.59 20.59
N TYR A 337 8.86 -3.35 20.62
CA TYR A 337 7.69 -2.91 19.86
C TYR A 337 7.92 -2.96 18.36
N LEU A 338 9.05 -2.45 17.86
CA LEU A 338 9.41 -2.51 16.45
C LEU A 338 9.59 -3.95 15.99
N ASP A 339 10.14 -4.82 16.84
CA ASP A 339 10.26 -6.24 16.57
C ASP A 339 8.89 -6.93 16.47
N GLN A 340 7.97 -6.61 17.38
CA GLN A 340 6.58 -7.09 17.30
C GLN A 340 5.88 -6.55 16.05
N LYS A 341 5.99 -5.26 15.74
CA LYS A 341 5.43 -4.66 14.55
C LYS A 341 6.00 -5.30 13.27
N ASN A 342 7.30 -5.52 13.24
CA ASN A 342 7.95 -6.22 12.13
C ASN A 342 7.47 -7.66 11.99
N LYS A 343 7.28 -8.40 13.10
CA LYS A 343 6.71 -9.75 13.09
C LYS A 343 5.29 -9.77 12.53
N VAL A 344 4.46 -8.79 12.89
CA VAL A 344 3.10 -8.61 12.33
C VAL A 344 3.16 -8.32 10.84
N ILE A 345 4.00 -7.37 10.41
CA ILE A 345 4.18 -7.04 8.98
C ILE A 345 4.68 -8.25 8.18
N VAL A 346 5.62 -9.00 8.73
CA VAL A 346 6.13 -10.23 8.09
C VAL A 346 5.04 -11.30 8.01
N ALA A 347 4.22 -11.45 9.06
CA ALA A 347 3.08 -12.37 9.07
C ALA A 347 2.02 -11.97 8.04
N GLU A 348 1.67 -10.68 7.94
CA GLU A 348 0.75 -10.15 6.92
C GLU A 348 1.28 -10.36 5.51
N LYS A 349 2.57 -10.09 5.26
CA LYS A 349 3.20 -10.36 3.97
C LYS A 349 3.17 -11.86 3.61
N LYS A 350 3.44 -12.74 4.57
CA LYS A 350 3.32 -14.20 4.37
C LYS A 350 1.88 -14.60 4.05
N LEU A 351 0.91 -14.05 4.77
CA LEU A 351 -0.52 -14.28 4.51
C LEU A 351 -0.89 -13.82 3.10
N GLN A 352 -0.43 -12.65 2.68
CA GLN A 352 -0.65 -12.11 1.35
C GLN A 352 0.02 -12.97 0.26
N GLN A 353 1.22 -13.51 0.52
CA GLN A 353 1.88 -14.47 -0.38
C GLN A 353 1.07 -15.77 -0.51
N ILE A 354 0.58 -16.32 0.62
CA ILE A 354 -0.28 -17.51 0.61
C ILE A 354 -1.56 -17.24 -0.19
N TYR A 355 -2.18 -16.07 0.01
CA TYR A 355 -3.37 -15.66 -0.75
C TYR A 355 -3.09 -15.60 -2.26
N THR A 356 -1.93 -15.03 -2.64
CA THR A 356 -1.50 -14.95 -4.04
C THR A 356 -1.26 -16.33 -4.65
N ILE A 357 -0.66 -17.25 -3.89
CA ILE A 357 -0.44 -18.64 -4.32
C ILE A 357 -1.78 -19.38 -4.51
N ILE A 358 -2.72 -19.19 -3.59
CA ILE A 358 -4.07 -19.79 -3.70
C ILE A 358 -4.80 -19.26 -4.95
N VAL A 359 -4.77 -17.94 -5.18
CA VAL A 359 -5.39 -17.33 -6.37
C VAL A 359 -4.75 -17.85 -7.65
N LEU A 360 -3.42 -17.94 -7.70
CA LEU A 360 -2.69 -18.53 -8.83
C LEU A 360 -3.07 -20.00 -9.04
N GLY A 361 -3.18 -20.78 -7.96
CA GLY A 361 -3.64 -22.18 -8.01
C GLY A 361 -5.05 -22.32 -8.58
N ILE A 362 -5.97 -21.44 -8.19
CA ILE A 362 -7.33 -21.38 -8.75
C ILE A 362 -7.29 -21.04 -10.25
N ILE A 363 -6.51 -20.04 -10.64
CA ILE A 363 -6.36 -19.65 -12.05
C ILE A 363 -5.79 -20.81 -12.87
N ILE A 364 -4.74 -21.48 -12.37
CA ILE A 364 -4.15 -22.64 -13.06
C ILE A 364 -5.18 -23.78 -13.19
N SER A 365 -5.94 -24.09 -12.15
CA SER A 365 -6.97 -25.13 -12.19
C SER A 365 -8.09 -24.79 -13.18
N LEU A 366 -8.49 -23.53 -13.29
CA LEU A 366 -9.43 -23.05 -14.30
C LEU A 366 -8.87 -23.20 -15.72
N ILE A 367 -7.60 -22.85 -15.93
CA ILE A 367 -6.92 -23.02 -17.23
C ILE A 367 -6.84 -24.50 -17.62
N VAL A 368 -6.47 -25.38 -16.68
CA VAL A 368 -6.42 -26.83 -16.90
C VAL A 368 -7.82 -27.37 -17.18
N GLY A 369 -8.82 -26.94 -16.43
CA GLY A 369 -10.23 -27.30 -16.68
C GLY A 369 -10.71 -26.86 -18.07
N LEU A 370 -10.38 -25.62 -18.47
CA LEU A 370 -10.67 -25.11 -19.81
C LEU A 370 -9.95 -25.91 -20.89
N PHE A 371 -8.68 -26.25 -20.66
CA PHE A 371 -7.89 -27.06 -21.58
C PHE A 371 -8.50 -28.46 -21.74
N ILE A 372 -8.86 -29.13 -20.65
CA ILE A 372 -9.53 -30.45 -20.67
C ILE A 372 -10.89 -30.34 -21.40
N TYR A 373 -11.66 -29.29 -21.13
CA TYR A 373 -12.92 -29.01 -21.79
C TYR A 373 -12.73 -28.87 -23.31
N VAL A 374 -11.75 -28.07 -23.74
CA VAL A 374 -11.43 -27.86 -25.16
C VAL A 374 -10.98 -29.18 -25.83
N GLN A 375 -10.13 -29.96 -25.14
CA GLN A 375 -9.69 -31.27 -25.65
C GLN A 375 -10.86 -32.25 -25.79
N ASN A 376 -11.73 -32.31 -24.79
CA ASN A 376 -12.93 -33.17 -24.84
C ASN A 376 -13.91 -32.71 -25.92
N LYS A 377 -14.08 -31.40 -26.12
CA LYS A 377 -14.87 -30.84 -27.20
C LYS A 377 -14.27 -31.24 -28.56
N ARG A 378 -12.94 -31.07 -28.74
CA ARG A 378 -12.24 -31.50 -29.97
C ARG A 378 -12.39 -33.00 -30.25
N LYS A 379 -12.26 -33.84 -29.21
CA LYS A 379 -12.50 -35.29 -29.35
C LYS A 379 -13.94 -35.61 -29.80
N LYS A 380 -14.94 -34.90 -29.23
CA LYS A 380 -16.35 -35.04 -29.65
C LYS A 380 -16.56 -34.56 -31.07
N ASP A 381 -15.95 -33.43 -31.45
CA ASP A 381 -16.05 -32.87 -32.79
C ASP A 381 -15.34 -33.77 -33.81
N ASN A 382 -14.14 -34.28 -33.52
CA ASN A 382 -13.44 -35.26 -34.37
C ASN A 382 -14.24 -36.57 -34.53
N ALA A 383 -14.87 -37.03 -33.46
CA ALA A 383 -15.76 -38.20 -33.54
C ALA A 383 -17.01 -37.93 -34.39
N LYS A 384 -17.53 -36.68 -34.34
CA LYS A 384 -18.62 -36.26 -35.25
C LYS A 384 -18.15 -36.18 -36.70
N TYR A 385 -16.94 -35.62 -36.95
CA TYR A 385 -16.37 -35.58 -38.30
C TYR A 385 -16.09 -36.97 -38.85
N ALA A 386 -15.54 -37.88 -38.05
CA ALA A 386 -15.34 -39.27 -38.46
C ALA A 386 -16.68 -40.01 -38.76
N ARG A 387 -17.74 -39.71 -37.98
CA ARG A 387 -19.08 -40.19 -38.26
C ARG A 387 -19.67 -39.56 -39.52
N LEU A 388 -19.45 -38.27 -39.73
CA LEU A 388 -19.90 -37.55 -40.93
C LEU A 388 -19.20 -38.07 -42.19
N GLN A 389 -17.88 -38.33 -42.13
CA GLN A 389 -17.13 -38.94 -43.23
C GLN A 389 -17.65 -40.36 -43.56
N LYS A 390 -17.86 -41.17 -42.52
CA LYS A 390 -18.49 -42.48 -42.72
C LYS A 390 -19.91 -42.38 -43.27
N MET A 391 -20.67 -41.35 -42.87
CA MET A 391 -21.98 -41.07 -43.44
C MET A 391 -21.91 -40.61 -44.89
N LEU A 392 -20.93 -39.80 -45.25
CA LEU A 392 -20.69 -39.33 -46.62
C LEU A 392 -20.20 -40.49 -47.55
N GLU A 393 -19.31 -41.37 -47.07
CA GLU A 393 -18.88 -42.56 -47.75
C GLU A 393 -20.05 -43.54 -47.97
N TRP A 394 -20.96 -43.58 -47.02
CA TRP A 394 -22.14 -44.46 -47.06
C TRP A 394 -23.25 -43.91 -47.94
N GLN A 395 -23.46 -42.56 -48.01
CA GLN A 395 -24.36 -41.93 -48.99
C GLN A 395 -23.91 -42.12 -50.43
N ASN A 396 -22.60 -42.23 -50.65
CA ASN A 396 -22.07 -42.55 -51.99
C ASN A 396 -22.28 -44.01 -52.39
N LEU A 397 -22.61 -44.88 -51.42
CA LEU A 397 -22.72 -46.32 -51.68
C LEU A 397 -24.14 -46.85 -51.68
N ASN A 398 -25.15 -46.22 -51.09
CA ASN A 398 -26.53 -46.68 -51.17
C ASN A 398 -27.58 -45.68 -50.65
N SER A 399 -28.39 -45.29 -51.53
CA SER A 399 -29.75 -44.76 -51.61
C SER A 399 -30.60 -44.49 -50.34
N ARG A 400 -31.58 -43.66 -50.54
CA ARG A 400 -32.67 -43.17 -49.67
C ARG A 400 -33.17 -44.12 -48.55
N GLU A 401 -33.05 -45.42 -48.69
CA GLU A 401 -33.58 -46.38 -47.71
C GLU A 401 -32.84 -46.44 -46.40
N GLN A 402 -31.54 -46.16 -46.38
CA GLN A 402 -30.71 -46.14 -45.18
C GLN A 402 -30.79 -44.81 -44.43
N PHE A 403 -31.09 -43.73 -45.12
CA PHE A 403 -31.37 -42.43 -44.52
C PHE A 403 -32.60 -42.49 -43.59
N ASN A 404 -33.66 -43.24 -44.01
CA ASN A 404 -34.85 -43.40 -43.17
C ASN A 404 -34.61 -44.32 -41.96
N LYS A 405 -33.78 -45.34 -42.06
CA LYS A 405 -33.40 -46.23 -40.95
C LYS A 405 -32.58 -45.45 -39.88
N ASN A 406 -31.72 -44.53 -40.29
CA ASN A 406 -30.96 -43.69 -39.35
C ASN A 406 -31.82 -42.65 -38.68
N LYS A 407 -32.82 -42.09 -39.35
CA LYS A 407 -33.80 -41.18 -38.78
C LYS A 407 -34.62 -41.86 -37.68
N GLU A 408 -34.98 -43.10 -37.83
CA GLU A 408 -35.64 -43.88 -36.80
C GLU A 408 -34.73 -44.24 -35.64
N ALA A 409 -33.42 -44.46 -35.86
CA ALA A 409 -32.45 -44.72 -34.82
C ALA A 409 -32.17 -43.47 -33.97
N ILE A 410 -32.13 -42.28 -34.55
CA ILE A 410 -32.00 -41.00 -33.86
C ILE A 410 -33.24 -40.75 -33.00
N LEU A 411 -34.42 -40.94 -33.51
CA LEU A 411 -35.67 -40.84 -32.77
C LEU A 411 -35.78 -41.84 -31.60
N TYR A 412 -35.20 -43.02 -31.74
CA TYR A 412 -35.14 -44.02 -30.66
C TYR A 412 -34.16 -43.58 -29.53
N LEU A 413 -33.00 -43.03 -29.90
CA LEU A 413 -32.02 -42.51 -28.93
C LEU A 413 -32.56 -41.28 -28.19
N GLU A 414 -33.27 -40.38 -28.87
CA GLU A 414 -33.95 -39.22 -28.23
C GLU A 414 -35.02 -39.68 -27.23
N LYS A 415 -35.75 -40.76 -27.56
CA LYS A 415 -36.75 -41.34 -26.68
C LYS A 415 -36.15 -42.01 -25.43
N GLN A 416 -35.01 -42.67 -25.58
CA GLN A 416 -34.26 -43.24 -24.44
C GLN A 416 -33.64 -42.16 -23.54
N LEU A 417 -33.15 -41.07 -24.10
CA LEU A 417 -32.62 -39.93 -23.34
C LEU A 417 -33.70 -39.22 -22.51
N VAL A 418 -34.91 -39.14 -23.06
CA VAL A 418 -36.06 -38.55 -22.35
C VAL A 418 -36.48 -39.40 -21.14
N GLN A 419 -36.35 -40.71 -21.21
CA GLN A 419 -36.70 -41.64 -20.13
C GLN A 419 -35.68 -41.68 -18.98
N THR A 420 -34.41 -41.29 -19.23
CA THR A 420 -33.34 -41.32 -18.20
C THR A 420 -33.26 -39.99 -17.38
N VAL A 421 -33.97 -38.97 -17.78
CA VAL A 421 -33.81 -37.60 -17.27
C VAL A 421 -34.88 -37.18 -16.25
N ASP A 422 -35.81 -38.06 -15.87
CA ASP A 422 -36.90 -37.72 -14.94
C ASP A 422 -36.49 -37.45 -13.48
N LYS A 423 -35.17 -37.50 -13.17
CA LYS A 423 -34.65 -37.27 -11.81
C LYS A 423 -33.88 -35.95 -11.61
N ASN A 424 -33.65 -35.12 -12.61
CA ASN A 424 -32.88 -33.90 -12.44
C ASN A 424 -33.35 -32.77 -13.38
N SER A 425 -34.03 -31.76 -12.82
CA SER A 425 -34.67 -30.68 -13.59
C SER A 425 -33.69 -29.80 -14.39
N ASN A 426 -32.46 -29.63 -13.92
CA ASN A 426 -31.43 -28.83 -14.62
C ASN A 426 -30.89 -29.54 -15.86
N LEU A 427 -30.72 -30.87 -15.80
CA LEU A 427 -30.29 -31.69 -16.92
C LEU A 427 -31.36 -31.75 -18.04
N LYS A 428 -32.63 -31.66 -17.67
CA LYS A 428 -33.78 -31.65 -18.60
C LYS A 428 -33.82 -30.36 -19.43
N ILE A 429 -33.48 -29.22 -18.82
CA ILE A 429 -33.40 -27.91 -19.50
C ILE A 429 -32.21 -27.91 -20.50
N GLU A 430 -31.05 -28.37 -20.06
CA GLU A 430 -29.84 -28.44 -20.91
C GLU A 430 -29.99 -29.39 -22.09
N LEU A 431 -30.64 -30.52 -21.88
CA LEU A 431 -30.96 -31.50 -22.94
C LEU A 431 -31.98 -30.97 -23.95
N LYS A 432 -33.01 -30.25 -23.48
CA LYS A 432 -34.02 -29.64 -24.34
C LYS A 432 -33.38 -28.56 -25.23
N GLN A 433 -32.45 -27.79 -24.67
CA GLN A 433 -31.72 -26.78 -25.42
C GLN A 433 -30.79 -27.41 -26.48
N LYS A 434 -30.08 -28.49 -26.14
CA LYS A 434 -29.24 -29.24 -27.10
C LYS A 434 -30.05 -29.96 -28.20
N THR A 435 -31.26 -30.41 -27.91
CA THR A 435 -32.12 -31.00 -28.91
C THR A 435 -32.59 -29.97 -29.94
N VAL A 436 -32.88 -28.74 -29.50
CA VAL A 436 -33.22 -27.62 -30.40
C VAL A 436 -31.99 -27.20 -31.23
N GLU A 437 -30.83 -27.07 -30.60
CA GLU A 437 -29.56 -26.76 -31.30
C GLU A 437 -29.21 -27.82 -32.37
N LEU A 438 -29.43 -29.10 -32.08
CA LEU A 438 -29.20 -30.18 -33.01
C LEU A 438 -30.19 -30.17 -34.20
N ALA A 439 -31.46 -29.82 -33.95
CA ALA A 439 -32.47 -29.72 -34.99
C ALA A 439 -32.20 -28.53 -35.92
N GLU A 440 -31.78 -27.38 -35.37
CA GLU A 440 -31.38 -26.20 -36.15
C GLU A 440 -30.09 -26.45 -36.94
N ALA A 441 -29.09 -27.08 -36.31
CA ALA A 441 -27.85 -27.47 -36.97
C ALA A 441 -28.12 -28.46 -38.15
N ASN A 442 -29.01 -29.44 -37.99
CA ASN A 442 -29.38 -30.34 -39.05
C ASN A 442 -30.09 -29.62 -40.21
N LYS A 443 -30.93 -28.65 -39.91
CA LYS A 443 -31.58 -27.82 -40.92
C LYS A 443 -30.58 -26.99 -41.71
N LEU A 444 -29.60 -26.41 -41.01
CA LEU A 444 -28.52 -25.60 -41.61
C LEU A 444 -27.61 -26.47 -42.48
N ILE A 445 -27.26 -27.67 -42.02
CA ILE A 445 -26.43 -28.63 -42.76
C ILE A 445 -27.14 -29.07 -44.04
N GLN A 446 -28.43 -29.34 -44.01
CA GLN A 446 -29.20 -29.67 -45.23
C GLN A 446 -29.21 -28.51 -46.23
N GLN A 447 -29.37 -27.28 -45.77
CA GLN A 447 -29.32 -26.10 -46.63
C GLN A 447 -27.91 -25.90 -47.23
N GLN A 448 -26.86 -26.06 -46.43
CA GLN A 448 -25.47 -25.94 -46.89
C GLN A 448 -25.09 -27.04 -47.88
N LEU A 449 -25.52 -28.31 -47.66
CA LEU A 449 -25.28 -29.40 -48.58
C LEU A 449 -25.96 -29.16 -49.93
N HIS A 450 -27.19 -28.68 -49.92
CA HIS A 450 -27.91 -28.38 -51.15
C HIS A 450 -27.27 -27.20 -51.92
N LEU A 451 -26.84 -26.15 -51.23
CA LEU A 451 -26.12 -25.03 -51.84
C LEU A 451 -24.75 -25.47 -52.40
N LYS A 452 -24.06 -26.36 -51.69
CA LYS A 452 -22.77 -26.91 -52.12
C LYS A 452 -22.91 -27.79 -53.37
N GLU A 453 -23.91 -28.66 -53.41
CA GLU A 453 -24.19 -29.48 -54.60
C GLU A 453 -24.53 -28.61 -55.82
N LEU A 454 -25.34 -27.58 -55.64
CA LEU A 454 -25.66 -26.60 -56.68
C LEU A 454 -24.42 -25.85 -57.16
N ALA A 455 -23.56 -25.39 -56.24
CA ALA A 455 -22.31 -24.70 -56.56
C ALA A 455 -21.35 -25.60 -57.34
N GLU A 456 -21.13 -26.83 -56.87
CA GLU A 456 -20.28 -27.83 -57.54
C GLU A 456 -20.78 -28.14 -58.95
N THR A 457 -22.10 -28.35 -59.15
CA THR A 457 -22.71 -28.64 -60.45
C THR A 457 -22.54 -27.43 -61.40
N ASN A 458 -22.77 -26.22 -60.92
CA ASN A 458 -22.62 -24.99 -61.70
C ASN A 458 -21.16 -24.75 -62.09
N ILE A 459 -20.23 -24.96 -61.17
CA ILE A 459 -18.79 -24.82 -61.45
C ILE A 459 -18.35 -25.82 -62.52
N ARG A 460 -18.73 -27.06 -62.39
CA ARG A 460 -18.36 -28.11 -63.37
C ARG A 460 -18.98 -27.92 -64.78
N SER A 461 -20.12 -27.25 -64.83
CA SER A 461 -20.77 -26.91 -66.11
C SER A 461 -20.23 -25.62 -66.74
N SER A 462 -19.43 -24.84 -66.04
CA SER A 462 -18.92 -23.56 -66.47
C SER A 462 -17.89 -23.67 -67.61
N GLU A 463 -17.84 -22.66 -68.48
CA GLU A 463 -16.81 -22.58 -69.54
C GLU A 463 -15.39 -22.51 -68.96
N ILE A 464 -15.24 -21.94 -67.73
CA ILE A 464 -13.96 -21.83 -67.05
C ILE A 464 -13.46 -23.23 -66.61
N TYR A 465 -14.36 -24.10 -66.13
CA TYR A 465 -13.98 -25.46 -65.75
C TYR A 465 -13.56 -26.28 -67.01
N LYS A 466 -14.22 -26.08 -68.12
CA LYS A 466 -13.82 -26.67 -69.41
C LYS A 466 -12.48 -26.19 -69.89
N MET A 467 -12.23 -24.85 -69.79
CA MET A 467 -10.94 -24.24 -70.08
C MET A 467 -9.81 -24.85 -69.24
N ILE A 468 -10.02 -25.02 -67.93
CA ILE A 468 -9.03 -25.68 -67.06
C ILE A 468 -8.77 -27.12 -67.50
N GLY A 469 -9.81 -27.85 -67.86
CA GLY A 469 -9.70 -29.21 -68.41
C GLY A 469 -8.86 -29.26 -69.69
N ASP A 470 -8.97 -28.27 -70.57
CA ASP A 470 -8.17 -28.17 -71.81
C ASP A 470 -6.67 -27.92 -71.46
N TYR A 471 -6.35 -27.12 -70.45
CA TYR A 471 -4.97 -26.96 -69.97
C TYR A 471 -4.40 -28.28 -69.44
N ILE A 472 -5.20 -29.08 -68.71
CA ILE A 472 -4.77 -30.37 -68.16
C ILE A 472 -4.56 -31.41 -69.28
N SER A 473 -5.50 -31.51 -70.24
CA SER A 473 -5.40 -32.42 -71.33
C SER A 473 -4.18 -32.20 -72.23
N GLN A 474 -3.78 -30.96 -72.39
CA GLN A 474 -2.58 -30.55 -73.10
C GLN A 474 -1.29 -30.54 -72.22
N SER A 475 -1.39 -30.96 -70.97
CA SER A 475 -0.30 -30.89 -69.96
C SER A 475 0.39 -29.53 -69.90
N LYS A 476 -0.38 -28.42 -70.01
CA LYS A 476 0.08 -27.06 -70.03
C LYS A 476 -0.26 -26.35 -68.70
N ALA A 477 0.64 -25.50 -68.25
CA ALA A 477 0.38 -24.61 -67.10
C ALA A 477 -0.44 -23.38 -67.51
N ILE A 478 -1.23 -22.86 -66.58
CA ILE A 478 -1.93 -21.58 -66.75
C ILE A 478 -0.92 -20.44 -66.52
N THR A 479 -0.39 -19.89 -67.61
CA THR A 479 0.60 -18.81 -67.60
C THR A 479 -0.05 -17.44 -67.77
N ASN A 480 -1.27 -17.39 -68.32
CA ASN A 480 -2.01 -16.17 -68.56
C ASN A 480 -2.69 -15.67 -67.27
N LEU A 481 -2.33 -14.47 -66.83
CA LEU A 481 -2.93 -13.86 -65.66
C LEU A 481 -4.45 -13.63 -65.79
N LYS A 482 -4.96 -13.36 -67.00
CA LYS A 482 -6.40 -13.16 -67.23
C LYS A 482 -7.20 -14.45 -66.92
N ASP A 483 -6.64 -15.62 -67.22
CA ASP A 483 -7.30 -16.88 -66.93
C ASP A 483 -7.33 -17.18 -65.42
N TRP A 484 -6.29 -16.79 -64.67
CA TRP A 484 -6.31 -16.86 -63.21
C TRP A 484 -7.35 -15.92 -62.59
N TYR A 485 -7.52 -14.71 -63.10
CA TYR A 485 -8.58 -13.79 -62.63
C TYR A 485 -9.98 -14.39 -62.86
N ARG A 486 -10.20 -14.97 -64.04
CA ARG A 486 -11.49 -15.66 -64.32
C ARG A 486 -11.76 -16.82 -63.37
N ILE A 487 -10.75 -17.58 -63.02
CA ILE A 487 -10.86 -18.67 -62.04
C ILE A 487 -11.16 -18.10 -60.64
N PHE A 488 -10.52 -17.00 -60.24
CA PHE A 488 -10.79 -16.36 -58.96
C PHE A 488 -12.21 -15.76 -58.90
N ASP A 489 -12.67 -15.12 -59.95
CA ASP A 489 -14.02 -14.57 -60.06
C ASP A 489 -15.08 -15.69 -60.01
N LEU A 490 -14.80 -16.82 -60.64
CA LEU A 490 -15.66 -18.00 -60.56
C LEU A 490 -15.81 -18.48 -59.11
N ILE A 491 -14.69 -18.60 -58.38
CA ILE A 491 -14.70 -19.02 -56.98
C ILE A 491 -15.44 -18.02 -56.10
N ASP A 492 -15.19 -16.72 -56.25
CA ASP A 492 -15.83 -15.68 -55.44
C ASP A 492 -17.34 -15.59 -55.70
N SER A 493 -17.80 -15.95 -56.92
CA SER A 493 -19.23 -15.96 -57.25
C SER A 493 -19.99 -17.12 -56.59
N PHE A 494 -19.35 -18.29 -56.41
CA PHE A 494 -19.99 -19.47 -55.83
C PHE A 494 -19.63 -19.69 -54.35
N TYR A 495 -18.48 -19.16 -53.89
CA TYR A 495 -18.01 -19.24 -52.51
C TYR A 495 -17.62 -17.83 -52.03
N PRO A 496 -18.60 -16.95 -51.76
CA PRO A 496 -18.35 -15.60 -51.27
C PRO A 496 -17.48 -15.63 -50.02
N HIS A 497 -16.49 -14.77 -49.95
CA HIS A 497 -15.53 -14.66 -48.83
C HIS A 497 -14.52 -15.81 -48.69
N PHE A 498 -14.48 -16.80 -49.58
CA PHE A 498 -13.52 -17.90 -49.48
C PHE A 498 -12.06 -17.42 -49.46
N ARG A 499 -11.70 -16.54 -50.38
CA ARG A 499 -10.35 -15.99 -50.47
C ARG A 499 -10.08 -15.04 -49.30
N ASP A 500 -11.03 -14.21 -48.89
CA ASP A 500 -10.92 -13.31 -47.76
C ASP A 500 -10.68 -14.06 -46.44
N THR A 501 -11.41 -15.15 -46.24
CA THR A 501 -11.21 -16.03 -45.09
C THR A 501 -9.81 -16.61 -45.07
N LEU A 502 -9.29 -17.09 -46.20
CA LEU A 502 -7.93 -17.60 -46.29
C LEU A 502 -6.88 -16.51 -45.96
N TYR A 503 -7.03 -15.30 -46.48
CA TYR A 503 -6.14 -14.19 -46.22
C TYR A 503 -6.19 -13.73 -44.73
N SER A 504 -7.34 -13.86 -44.08
CA SER A 504 -7.49 -13.54 -42.68
C SER A 504 -6.77 -14.52 -41.74
N LEU A 505 -6.60 -15.76 -42.15
CA LEU A 505 -5.99 -16.83 -41.34
C LEU A 505 -4.46 -16.71 -41.25
N CYS A 506 -3.81 -16.35 -42.35
CA CYS A 506 -2.37 -16.15 -42.40
C CYS A 506 -1.94 -15.43 -43.69
N ARG A 507 -0.67 -14.94 -43.71
CA ARG A 507 -0.10 -14.38 -44.95
C ARG A 507 0.07 -15.47 -45.99
N ILE A 508 -0.76 -15.47 -47.06
CA ILE A 508 -0.76 -16.45 -48.13
C ILE A 508 -0.04 -15.86 -49.37
N SER A 509 0.84 -16.65 -49.98
CA SER A 509 1.50 -16.29 -51.23
C SER A 509 0.61 -16.58 -52.44
N GLU A 510 0.96 -16.01 -53.62
CA GLU A 510 0.22 -16.21 -54.85
C GLU A 510 0.09 -17.68 -55.27
N ILE A 511 1.14 -18.46 -55.12
CA ILE A 511 1.09 -19.89 -55.41
C ILE A 511 0.22 -20.68 -54.42
N GLU A 512 0.27 -20.29 -53.13
CA GLU A 512 -0.54 -20.93 -52.08
C GLU A 512 -2.04 -20.69 -52.32
N ILE A 513 -2.46 -19.47 -52.72
CA ILE A 513 -3.85 -19.17 -53.01
C ILE A 513 -4.34 -19.92 -54.28
N LYS A 514 -3.49 -20.00 -55.32
CA LYS A 514 -3.79 -20.76 -56.52
C LYS A 514 -4.03 -22.25 -56.19
N VAL A 515 -3.19 -22.83 -55.35
CA VAL A 515 -3.35 -24.22 -54.87
C VAL A 515 -4.66 -24.39 -54.11
N CYS A 516 -5.00 -23.49 -53.18
CA CYS A 516 -6.25 -23.55 -52.42
C CYS A 516 -7.49 -23.47 -53.32
N VAL A 517 -7.49 -22.58 -54.29
CA VAL A 517 -8.60 -22.39 -55.23
C VAL A 517 -8.81 -23.66 -56.09
N LEU A 518 -7.74 -24.26 -56.60
CA LEU A 518 -7.82 -25.48 -57.39
C LEU A 518 -8.28 -26.68 -56.54
N ILE A 519 -7.87 -26.77 -55.27
CA ILE A 519 -8.39 -27.77 -54.32
C ILE A 519 -9.90 -27.57 -54.14
N LYS A 520 -10.36 -26.34 -53.95
CA LYS A 520 -11.78 -26.01 -53.75
C LYS A 520 -12.65 -26.40 -54.91
N ILE A 521 -12.12 -26.28 -56.14
CA ILE A 521 -12.82 -26.73 -57.38
C ILE A 521 -12.81 -28.25 -57.56
N GLY A 522 -11.93 -28.97 -56.82
CA GLY A 522 -11.88 -30.44 -56.84
C GLY A 522 -10.78 -31.06 -57.73
N PHE A 523 -9.75 -30.31 -58.11
CA PHE A 523 -8.62 -30.83 -58.87
C PHE A 523 -7.65 -31.62 -57.99
N THR A 524 -7.14 -32.71 -58.55
CA THR A 524 -6.16 -33.57 -57.89
C THR A 524 -4.78 -32.92 -57.76
N PRO A 525 -3.94 -33.35 -56.82
CA PRO A 525 -2.58 -32.82 -56.66
C PRO A 525 -1.72 -32.93 -57.94
N THR A 526 -1.98 -33.92 -58.78
CA THR A 526 -1.27 -34.09 -60.04
C THR A 526 -1.72 -33.05 -61.09
N GLU A 527 -3.02 -32.81 -61.18
CA GLU A 527 -3.57 -31.73 -62.03
C GLU A 527 -3.15 -30.34 -61.58
N ILE A 528 -3.18 -30.09 -60.26
CA ILE A 528 -2.68 -28.83 -59.68
C ILE A 528 -1.20 -28.59 -60.02
N ALA A 529 -0.38 -29.64 -59.99
CA ALA A 529 1.02 -29.56 -60.37
C ALA A 529 1.21 -29.13 -61.84
N ILE A 530 0.40 -29.70 -62.77
CA ILE A 530 0.40 -29.29 -64.18
C ILE A 530 -0.02 -27.83 -64.31
N LEU A 531 -1.16 -27.47 -63.75
CA LEU A 531 -1.75 -26.12 -63.90
C LEU A 531 -0.87 -24.99 -63.32
N THR A 532 -0.09 -25.31 -62.29
CA THR A 532 0.79 -24.34 -61.61
C THR A 532 2.26 -24.40 -62.03
N SER A 533 2.59 -25.23 -63.04
CA SER A 533 3.98 -25.47 -63.45
C SER A 533 4.90 -25.94 -62.33
N SER A 534 4.39 -26.79 -61.45
CA SER A 534 5.10 -27.26 -60.26
C SER A 534 5.23 -28.78 -60.27
N SER A 535 6.20 -29.32 -59.51
CA SER A 535 6.25 -30.77 -59.29
C SER A 535 5.19 -31.24 -58.29
N LYS A 536 4.74 -32.47 -58.40
CA LYS A 536 3.81 -33.07 -57.43
C LYS A 536 4.33 -33.05 -56.01
N SER A 537 5.65 -33.23 -55.83
CA SER A 537 6.35 -33.11 -54.54
C SER A 537 6.28 -31.70 -53.98
N ASN A 538 6.45 -30.67 -54.83
CA ASN A 538 6.35 -29.28 -54.43
C ASN A 538 4.92 -28.91 -53.97
N ILE A 539 3.88 -29.36 -54.72
CA ILE A 539 2.49 -29.17 -54.33
C ILE A 539 2.19 -29.83 -52.99
N SER A 540 2.69 -31.05 -52.74
CA SER A 540 2.57 -31.70 -51.43
C SER A 540 3.23 -30.89 -50.31
N SER A 541 4.44 -30.34 -50.56
CA SER A 541 5.18 -29.52 -49.63
C SER A 541 4.46 -28.19 -49.34
N ILE A 542 3.90 -27.52 -50.36
CA ILE A 542 3.11 -26.30 -50.21
C ILE A 542 1.91 -26.56 -49.31
N ARG A 543 1.17 -27.67 -49.57
CA ARG A 543 -0.03 -28.04 -48.79
C ARG A 543 0.30 -28.29 -47.32
N SER A 544 1.33 -29.06 -47.03
CA SER A 544 1.76 -29.32 -45.63
C SER A 544 2.27 -28.05 -44.92
N ARG A 545 3.04 -27.22 -45.63
CA ARG A 545 3.52 -25.92 -45.06
C ARG A 545 2.37 -24.96 -44.79
N LEU A 546 1.41 -24.86 -45.71
CA LEU A 546 0.24 -24.01 -45.56
C LEU A 546 -0.63 -24.46 -44.39
N TYR A 547 -0.82 -25.76 -44.22
CA TYR A 547 -1.50 -26.34 -43.07
C TYR A 547 -0.83 -25.94 -41.76
N THR A 548 0.52 -26.10 -41.69
CA THR A 548 1.30 -25.71 -40.52
C THR A 548 1.21 -24.19 -40.25
N LYS A 549 1.17 -23.38 -41.30
CA LYS A 549 1.07 -21.92 -41.23
C LYS A 549 -0.28 -21.47 -40.68
N ILE A 550 -1.38 -22.14 -41.07
CA ILE A 550 -2.74 -21.85 -40.62
C ILE A 550 -2.96 -22.35 -39.18
N PHE A 551 -2.61 -23.61 -38.91
CA PHE A 551 -2.98 -24.29 -37.66
C PHE A 551 -1.89 -24.30 -36.60
N LYS A 552 -0.67 -23.79 -36.90
CA LYS A 552 0.49 -23.86 -36.04
C LYS A 552 0.83 -25.28 -35.54
N LYS A 553 0.49 -26.30 -36.35
CA LYS A 553 0.71 -27.73 -36.07
C LYS A 553 1.22 -28.42 -37.32
N THR A 554 2.07 -29.43 -37.15
CA THR A 554 2.45 -30.32 -38.27
C THR A 554 1.27 -31.14 -38.70
N GLY A 555 1.01 -31.22 -40.01
CA GLY A 555 -0.06 -31.98 -40.60
C GLY A 555 0.37 -32.56 -41.95
N VAL A 556 -0.38 -33.56 -42.41
CA VAL A 556 -0.17 -34.11 -43.75
C VAL A 556 -0.91 -33.28 -44.81
N SER A 557 -0.48 -33.36 -46.07
CA SER A 557 -1.06 -32.56 -47.15
C SER A 557 -2.59 -32.77 -47.33
N LYS A 558 -3.11 -33.92 -46.98
CA LYS A 558 -4.54 -34.22 -47.01
C LYS A 558 -5.34 -33.41 -45.99
N ASP A 559 -4.77 -33.09 -44.86
CA ASP A 559 -5.46 -32.31 -43.82
C ASP A 559 -5.77 -30.88 -44.30
N LEU A 560 -4.92 -30.31 -45.18
CA LEU A 560 -5.22 -29.02 -45.81
C LEU A 560 -6.38 -29.16 -46.80
N ASP A 561 -6.40 -30.22 -47.59
CA ASP A 561 -7.48 -30.42 -48.58
C ASP A 561 -8.83 -30.50 -47.89
N ASP A 562 -8.92 -31.31 -46.83
CA ASP A 562 -10.15 -31.48 -46.06
C ASP A 562 -10.59 -30.13 -45.44
N PHE A 563 -9.64 -29.31 -44.99
CA PHE A 563 -9.93 -27.96 -44.49
C PHE A 563 -10.43 -27.03 -45.63
N ILE A 564 -9.73 -26.95 -46.75
CA ILE A 564 -10.10 -26.10 -47.89
C ILE A 564 -11.49 -26.48 -48.44
N LEU A 565 -11.79 -27.77 -48.52
CA LEU A 565 -13.10 -28.25 -48.96
C LEU A 565 -14.21 -27.93 -47.94
N SER A 566 -13.88 -27.76 -46.68
CA SER A 566 -14.82 -27.39 -45.61
C SER A 566 -15.14 -25.88 -45.54
N LEU A 567 -14.25 -25.01 -46.01
CA LEU A 567 -14.48 -23.58 -46.15
C LEU A 567 -15.51 -23.30 -47.26
#